data_7084f73ad4709e4dc40fbb2649790d08
#
_entry.id   7084f73ad4709e4dc40fbb2649790d08
#
_cell.length_a   1.000
_cell.length_b   1.000
_cell.length_c   1.000
_cell.angle_alpha   90.00
_cell.angle_beta   90.00
_cell.angle_gamma   90.00
#
_symmetry.space_group_name_H-M   'P 1'
#
loop_
_entity.id
_entity.type
_entity.pdbx_description
1 polymer ?
#
loop_
_entity_poly.entity_id
_entity_poly.type
_entity_poly.pdbx_seq_one_letter_code
_entity_poly.pdbx_strand_id
1 'polypeptide(L)'
;MTKCTHKQLMTACMLAGTLMLGACTGTPPVTKEVSIVPITNHLEETNGAFVLKSNTSIGVIDAELIPAAEYLADMLSRATGYDLKVKEGEGTITLALGDVQGKEGAYTLTAESDKVNITGNSYGGVIAGIESLRQLFPPQIESKEIVKGTDWAIPAVNIQDAPRFEWRGIMLDVSRHFYTIDEVKELLDVMALYKMNKFHWHLTDDQGWRIEIKKYPLLTEKGAWRKFNSHDRECIRQSKTDNNPDMAIPEDKIRIVEGDTLYGGYYTQEDIKDVIAYAKIRGIDIIPEIDMPGHMLAAVSNYEGVSCFNETGWGSVFSSPVCPGKDSALEFCKNIYTELIALFPYKYVHIGLSLIHISEPTRPI
;
A
#
# COMPACT_ATOMS: atom_id res chain seq x y z
N MET A 1 -79.35 15.13 -43.44
CA MET A 1 -78.38 16.24 -43.61
C MET A 1 -78.43 17.13 -42.36
N THR A 2 -77.55 16.96 -41.44
CA THR A 2 -77.41 17.89 -40.30
C THR A 2 -75.92 17.96 -39.94
N LYS A 3 -75.35 19.10 -40.17
CA LYS A 3 -73.99 19.46 -39.96
C LYS A 3 -73.68 19.49 -38.44
N CYS A 4 -72.82 18.61 -37.95
CA CYS A 4 -72.29 18.69 -36.61
C CYS A 4 -71.09 19.66 -36.61
N THR A 5 -71.22 20.74 -35.90
CA THR A 5 -70.25 21.86 -35.89
C THR A 5 -69.05 21.54 -34.97
N HIS A 6 -67.88 21.75 -35.50
CA HIS A 6 -66.54 21.56 -34.96
C HIS A 6 -66.13 22.37 -33.70
N LYS A 7 -67.11 22.92 -32.96
CA LYS A 7 -66.85 23.88 -31.85
C LYS A 7 -66.94 23.28 -30.43
N GLN A 8 -67.34 22.01 -30.26
CA GLN A 8 -67.49 21.42 -28.92
C GLN A 8 -66.37 20.37 -28.54
N LEU A 9 -65.40 20.14 -29.44
CA LEU A 9 -64.31 19.20 -29.16
C LEU A 9 -63.00 19.85 -28.69
N MET A 10 -62.98 21.22 -28.67
CA MET A 10 -61.76 21.95 -28.24
C MET A 10 -61.76 22.40 -26.78
N THR A 11 -62.84 22.23 -26.04
CA THR A 11 -62.90 22.69 -24.64
C THR A 11 -62.66 21.53 -23.63
N ALA A 12 -62.65 20.30 -24.09
CA ALA A 12 -62.39 19.14 -23.20
C ALA A 12 -60.91 18.73 -23.14
N CYS A 13 -60.04 19.24 -24.03
CA CYS A 13 -58.61 18.93 -24.03
C CYS A 13 -57.73 19.96 -23.29
N MET A 14 -58.30 21.06 -22.77
CA MET A 14 -57.51 22.08 -22.06
C MET A 14 -57.54 21.97 -20.52
N LEU A 15 -58.27 20.99 -19.93
CA LEU A 15 -58.33 20.83 -18.49
C LEU A 15 -57.57 19.54 -17.98
N ALA A 16 -56.95 18.80 -18.90
CA ALA A 16 -56.12 17.62 -18.52
C ALA A 16 -54.59 17.88 -18.61
N GLY A 17 -54.20 19.13 -18.89
CA GLY A 17 -52.79 19.50 -19.18
C GLY A 17 -52.02 20.23 -18.06
N THR A 18 -52.58 20.29 -16.81
CA THR A 18 -51.94 21.12 -15.78
C THR A 18 -51.70 20.40 -14.44
N LEU A 19 -51.45 19.10 -14.46
CA LEU A 19 -51.11 18.33 -13.24
C LEU A 19 -49.93 17.37 -13.45
N MET A 20 -48.94 17.73 -14.29
CA MET A 20 -47.67 17.06 -14.44
C MET A 20 -46.50 18.07 -14.54
N LEU A 21 -46.42 18.99 -13.59
CA LEU A 21 -45.23 19.86 -13.46
C LEU A 21 -44.78 19.87 -12.00
N GLY A 22 -44.09 18.84 -11.65
CA GLY A 22 -43.49 18.68 -10.32
C GLY A 22 -42.53 17.49 -10.23
N ALA A 23 -42.10 16.96 -11.36
CA ALA A 23 -40.95 16.03 -11.33
C ALA A 23 -39.69 16.87 -11.41
N CYS A 24 -38.92 16.92 -10.32
CA CYS A 24 -37.54 17.41 -10.34
C CYS A 24 -36.78 16.62 -11.41
N THR A 25 -36.60 17.19 -12.58
CA THR A 25 -35.78 16.63 -13.65
C THR A 25 -34.32 16.98 -13.40
N GLY A 26 -33.78 16.53 -12.26
CA GLY A 26 -32.36 16.40 -12.12
C GLY A 26 -31.94 15.15 -12.90
N THR A 27 -31.02 15.29 -13.83
CA THR A 27 -30.35 14.12 -14.43
C THR A 27 -29.81 13.25 -13.31
N PRO A 28 -30.12 11.95 -13.28
CA PRO A 28 -29.57 11.10 -12.23
C PRO A 28 -28.03 11.13 -12.31
N PRO A 29 -27.32 11.06 -11.16
CA PRO A 29 -25.87 11.06 -11.16
C PRO A 29 -25.35 9.86 -11.96
N VAL A 30 -24.27 10.08 -12.70
CA VAL A 30 -23.60 9.01 -13.44
C VAL A 30 -22.78 8.21 -12.44
N THR A 31 -23.09 6.93 -12.33
CA THR A 31 -22.34 5.98 -11.50
C THR A 31 -21.49 5.06 -12.38
N LYS A 32 -20.38 4.59 -11.82
CA LYS A 32 -19.53 3.56 -12.43
C LYS A 32 -20.19 2.19 -12.26
N GLU A 33 -20.00 1.29 -13.23
CA GLU A 33 -20.28 -0.14 -13.04
C GLU A 33 -19.45 -0.68 -11.87
N VAL A 34 -20.08 -1.49 -11.01
CA VAL A 34 -19.41 -2.02 -9.82
C VAL A 34 -18.32 -3.02 -10.22
N SER A 35 -17.09 -2.72 -9.83
CA SER A 35 -15.93 -3.58 -10.08
C SER A 35 -14.95 -3.41 -8.91
N ILE A 36 -14.98 -4.35 -7.97
CA ILE A 36 -14.12 -4.36 -6.78
C ILE A 36 -13.14 -5.54 -6.88
N VAL A 37 -11.88 -5.24 -6.64
CA VAL A 37 -10.80 -6.24 -6.63
C VAL A 37 -10.07 -6.18 -5.28
N PRO A 38 -9.94 -7.30 -4.58
CA PRO A 38 -10.51 -8.64 -4.82
C PRO A 38 -12.03 -8.64 -4.82
N ILE A 39 -12.64 -9.58 -5.56
CA ILE A 39 -14.08 -9.77 -5.58
C ILE A 39 -14.59 -10.03 -4.15
N THR A 40 -15.61 -9.29 -3.74
CA THR A 40 -16.21 -9.41 -2.42
C THR A 40 -17.05 -10.69 -2.28
N ASN A 41 -17.17 -11.21 -1.07
CA ASN A 41 -17.94 -12.43 -0.80
C ASN A 41 -19.42 -12.26 -1.12
N HIS A 42 -19.97 -11.08 -0.82
CA HIS A 42 -21.35 -10.71 -1.14
C HIS A 42 -21.40 -9.24 -1.53
N LEU A 43 -22.07 -8.95 -2.64
CA LEU A 43 -22.35 -7.60 -3.13
C LEU A 43 -23.74 -7.61 -3.75
N GLU A 44 -24.58 -6.69 -3.29
CA GLU A 44 -25.91 -6.42 -3.81
C GLU A 44 -26.00 -4.95 -4.19
N GLU A 45 -26.28 -4.66 -5.47
CA GLU A 45 -26.61 -3.32 -5.90
C GLU A 45 -28.09 -3.03 -5.58
N THR A 46 -28.34 -1.88 -4.98
CA THR A 46 -29.67 -1.42 -4.63
C THR A 46 -30.05 -0.17 -5.46
N ASN A 47 -31.29 0.28 -5.32
CA ASN A 47 -31.75 1.44 -6.09
C ASN A 47 -31.16 2.76 -5.52
N GLY A 48 -30.62 3.60 -6.39
CA GLY A 48 -30.11 4.92 -6.04
C GLY A 48 -28.60 5.05 -6.15
N ALA A 49 -28.10 6.19 -5.74
CA ALA A 49 -26.68 6.51 -5.74
C ALA A 49 -26.35 7.46 -4.58
N PHE A 50 -25.23 7.23 -3.94
CA PHE A 50 -24.63 8.20 -3.03
C PHE A 50 -23.80 9.22 -3.81
N VAL A 51 -23.94 10.49 -3.51
CA VAL A 51 -23.16 11.56 -4.12
C VAL A 51 -22.30 12.24 -3.07
N LEU A 52 -20.98 12.16 -3.25
CA LEU A 52 -20.03 12.88 -2.42
C LEU A 52 -20.12 14.39 -2.70
N LYS A 53 -20.29 15.18 -1.66
CA LYS A 53 -20.44 16.63 -1.74
C LYS A 53 -19.40 17.33 -0.86
N SER A 54 -19.17 18.61 -1.11
CA SER A 54 -18.22 19.42 -0.33
C SER A 54 -18.56 19.55 1.16
N ASN A 55 -19.81 19.30 1.54
CA ASN A 55 -20.27 19.28 2.93
C ASN A 55 -20.39 17.87 3.53
N THR A 56 -19.93 16.83 2.80
CA THR A 56 -19.87 15.47 3.34
C THR A 56 -18.96 15.45 4.56
N SER A 57 -19.41 14.84 5.65
CA SER A 57 -18.64 14.65 6.86
C SER A 57 -18.30 13.16 7.05
N ILE A 58 -17.10 12.90 7.59
CA ILE A 58 -16.66 11.55 7.95
C ILE A 58 -16.75 11.43 9.46
N GLY A 59 -17.63 10.55 9.94
CA GLY A 59 -17.85 10.28 11.36
C GLY A 59 -17.10 9.03 11.80
N VAL A 60 -16.62 9.04 13.05
CA VAL A 60 -16.05 7.86 13.71
C VAL A 60 -16.79 7.57 15.00
N ILE A 61 -17.21 6.33 15.17
CA ILE A 61 -17.85 5.88 16.42
C ILE A 61 -16.78 5.53 17.44
N ASP A 62 -15.69 4.93 17.00
CA ASP A 62 -14.58 4.48 17.84
C ASP A 62 -13.36 5.36 17.60
N ALA A 63 -12.84 6.00 18.65
CA ALA A 63 -11.75 6.98 18.53
C ALA A 63 -10.47 6.42 17.88
N GLU A 64 -10.21 5.12 17.99
CA GLU A 64 -9.08 4.47 17.33
C GLU A 64 -9.17 4.48 15.79
N LEU A 65 -10.34 4.79 15.21
CA LEU A 65 -10.56 4.91 13.79
C LEU A 65 -10.26 6.32 13.22
N ILE A 66 -9.90 7.30 14.07
CA ILE A 66 -9.54 8.65 13.61
C ILE A 66 -8.50 8.62 12.50
N PRO A 67 -7.37 7.87 12.61
CA PRO A 67 -6.38 7.81 11.53
C PRO A 67 -6.93 7.21 10.23
N ALA A 68 -7.87 6.25 10.30
CA ALA A 68 -8.52 5.69 9.11
C ALA A 68 -9.48 6.71 8.46
N ALA A 69 -10.17 7.52 9.26
CA ALA A 69 -11.04 8.57 8.76
C ALA A 69 -10.25 9.73 8.11
N GLU A 70 -9.11 10.10 8.69
CA GLU A 70 -8.19 11.08 8.12
C GLU A 70 -7.59 10.58 6.81
N TYR A 71 -7.21 9.31 6.74
CA TYR A 71 -6.77 8.66 5.51
C TYR A 71 -7.84 8.71 4.42
N LEU A 72 -9.09 8.38 4.75
CA LEU A 72 -10.22 8.47 3.81
C LEU A 72 -10.46 9.92 3.36
N ALA A 73 -10.45 10.89 4.30
CA ALA A 73 -10.63 12.30 4.00
C ALA A 73 -9.56 12.81 3.03
N ASP A 74 -8.29 12.53 3.30
CA ASP A 74 -7.17 12.93 2.45
C ASP A 74 -7.29 12.33 1.04
N MET A 75 -7.56 11.03 0.96
CA MET A 75 -7.72 10.32 -0.31
C MET A 75 -8.83 10.93 -1.18
N LEU A 76 -10.01 11.18 -0.60
CA LEU A 76 -11.13 11.76 -1.34
C LEU A 76 -10.90 13.25 -1.66
N SER A 77 -10.25 14.00 -0.79
CA SER A 77 -9.99 15.43 -0.96
C SER A 77 -9.06 15.73 -2.12
N ARG A 78 -8.07 14.87 -2.40
CA ARG A 78 -7.06 15.11 -3.45
C ARG A 78 -7.67 15.33 -4.83
N ALA A 79 -8.54 14.44 -5.27
CA ALA A 79 -9.16 14.53 -6.59
C ALA A 79 -10.36 15.48 -6.63
N THR A 80 -11.13 15.58 -5.54
CA THR A 80 -12.36 16.37 -5.48
C THR A 80 -12.11 17.84 -5.17
N GLY A 81 -11.03 18.17 -4.45
CA GLY A 81 -10.78 19.50 -3.88
C GLY A 81 -11.72 19.84 -2.71
N TYR A 82 -12.44 18.87 -2.14
CA TYR A 82 -13.35 19.09 -1.02
C TYR A 82 -12.58 19.05 0.31
N ASP A 83 -12.93 19.94 1.22
CA ASP A 83 -12.41 19.97 2.60
C ASP A 83 -13.31 19.11 3.49
N LEU A 84 -13.12 17.79 3.44
CA LEU A 84 -13.94 16.83 4.19
C LEU A 84 -13.54 16.82 5.66
N LYS A 85 -14.53 17.02 6.53
CA LYS A 85 -14.30 17.11 7.99
C LYS A 85 -14.47 15.75 8.66
N VAL A 86 -13.46 15.37 9.43
CA VAL A 86 -13.53 14.23 10.36
C VAL A 86 -14.10 14.71 11.68
N LYS A 87 -15.00 13.94 12.28
CA LYS A 87 -15.63 14.22 13.57
C LYS A 87 -15.95 12.95 14.35
N GLU A 88 -16.04 13.06 15.65
CA GLU A 88 -16.58 12.00 16.50
C GLU A 88 -18.12 11.86 16.30
N GLY A 89 -18.63 10.65 16.47
CA GLY A 89 -20.02 10.29 16.23
C GLY A 89 -20.35 10.06 14.76
N GLU A 90 -21.64 10.03 14.45
CA GLU A 90 -22.13 9.76 13.08
C GLU A 90 -21.79 10.89 12.12
N GLY A 91 -21.45 10.50 10.90
CA GLY A 91 -21.21 11.37 9.74
C GLY A 91 -22.10 11.00 8.56
N THR A 92 -21.92 11.71 7.44
CA THR A 92 -22.47 11.27 6.15
C THR A 92 -21.82 9.97 5.70
N ILE A 93 -20.51 9.82 5.95
CA ILE A 93 -19.77 8.55 5.91
C ILE A 93 -19.41 8.21 7.34
N THR A 94 -19.82 7.06 7.85
CA THR A 94 -19.55 6.64 9.22
C THR A 94 -18.66 5.40 9.25
N LEU A 95 -17.61 5.45 10.07
CA LEU A 95 -16.71 4.34 10.35
C LEU A 95 -16.95 3.82 11.76
N ALA A 96 -17.08 2.51 11.91
CA ALA A 96 -17.31 1.86 13.20
C ALA A 96 -16.57 0.52 13.32
N LEU A 97 -16.29 0.12 14.54
CA LEU A 97 -16.00 -1.27 14.88
C LEU A 97 -17.28 -2.00 15.30
N GLY A 98 -17.38 -3.27 14.98
CA GLY A 98 -18.57 -4.06 15.33
C GLY A 98 -18.37 -5.56 15.14
N ASP A 99 -19.38 -6.32 15.53
CA ASP A 99 -19.39 -7.78 15.36
C ASP A 99 -19.72 -8.14 13.89
N VAL A 100 -18.71 -8.10 13.04
CA VAL A 100 -18.80 -8.56 11.65
C VAL A 100 -18.25 -9.97 11.57
N GLN A 101 -19.09 -10.88 11.09
CA GLN A 101 -18.73 -12.29 10.98
C GLN A 101 -17.62 -12.54 9.96
N GLY A 102 -16.65 -13.36 10.34
CA GLY A 102 -15.52 -13.72 9.48
C GLY A 102 -14.17 -13.61 10.21
N LYS A 103 -13.10 -13.84 9.46
CA LYS A 103 -11.74 -13.67 9.96
C LYS A 103 -11.43 -12.18 10.19
N GLU A 104 -10.37 -11.91 10.93
CA GLU A 104 -9.85 -10.55 11.12
C GLU A 104 -9.68 -9.84 9.76
N GLY A 105 -10.23 -8.65 9.65
CA GLY A 105 -10.31 -7.90 8.39
C GLY A 105 -11.67 -8.03 7.68
N ALA A 106 -12.67 -8.70 8.29
CA ALA A 106 -14.03 -8.70 7.77
C ALA A 106 -14.70 -7.33 7.97
N TYR A 107 -15.57 -6.95 7.00
CA TYR A 107 -16.30 -5.69 7.04
C TYR A 107 -17.67 -5.80 6.36
N THR A 108 -18.53 -4.84 6.69
CA THR A 108 -19.73 -4.51 5.93
C THR A 108 -19.61 -3.07 5.41
N LEU A 109 -20.13 -2.83 4.22
CA LEU A 109 -20.28 -1.50 3.65
C LEU A 109 -21.68 -1.37 3.09
N THR A 110 -22.42 -0.37 3.58
CA THR A 110 -23.74 -0.01 3.06
C THR A 110 -23.68 1.41 2.54
N ALA A 111 -23.97 1.61 1.26
CA ALA A 111 -24.11 2.91 0.64
C ALA A 111 -25.58 3.12 0.24
N GLU A 112 -26.19 4.18 0.77
CA GLU A 112 -27.52 4.66 0.46
C GLU A 112 -27.42 6.05 -0.19
N SER A 113 -28.52 6.65 -0.58
CA SER A 113 -28.49 7.94 -1.28
C SER A 113 -27.98 9.11 -0.42
N ASP A 114 -28.06 9.01 0.90
CA ASP A 114 -27.76 10.09 1.85
C ASP A 114 -26.64 9.74 2.84
N LYS A 115 -26.24 8.48 2.93
CA LYS A 115 -25.20 8.02 3.87
C LYS A 115 -24.43 6.80 3.38
N VAL A 116 -23.23 6.64 3.94
CA VAL A 116 -22.39 5.43 3.81
C VAL A 116 -21.98 4.98 5.20
N ASN A 117 -22.14 3.69 5.49
CA ASN A 117 -21.66 3.09 6.74
C ASN A 117 -20.65 1.99 6.42
N ILE A 118 -19.51 2.03 7.10
CA ILE A 118 -18.48 0.99 7.05
C ILE A 118 -18.28 0.48 8.47
N THR A 119 -18.49 -0.81 8.69
CA THR A 119 -18.25 -1.47 9.95
C THR A 119 -17.25 -2.60 9.76
N GLY A 120 -16.14 -2.59 10.47
CA GLY A 120 -15.13 -3.64 10.46
C GLY A 120 -15.08 -4.42 11.77
N ASN A 121 -14.69 -5.69 11.76
CA ASN A 121 -14.40 -6.43 12.98
C ASN A 121 -13.02 -6.11 13.58
N SER A 122 -12.26 -5.27 12.91
CA SER A 122 -10.94 -4.80 13.29
C SER A 122 -10.62 -3.50 12.54
N TYR A 123 -9.58 -2.79 12.94
CA TYR A 123 -9.05 -1.65 12.20
C TYR A 123 -8.78 -2.00 10.72
N GLY A 124 -8.13 -3.15 10.46
CA GLY A 124 -7.87 -3.65 9.10
C GLY A 124 -9.15 -3.95 8.31
N GLY A 125 -10.24 -4.34 8.97
CA GLY A 125 -11.55 -4.51 8.36
C GLY A 125 -12.15 -3.18 7.90
N VAL A 126 -12.03 -2.12 8.72
CA VAL A 126 -12.47 -0.77 8.34
C VAL A 126 -11.65 -0.26 7.14
N ILE A 127 -10.33 -0.44 7.14
CA ILE A 127 -9.48 -0.09 5.98
C ILE A 127 -9.92 -0.86 4.73
N ALA A 128 -10.18 -2.16 4.82
CA ALA A 128 -10.66 -2.96 3.68
C ALA A 128 -12.01 -2.44 3.14
N GLY A 129 -12.90 -1.98 4.02
CA GLY A 129 -14.14 -1.30 3.66
C GLY A 129 -13.91 0.06 2.98
N ILE A 130 -12.97 0.86 3.47
CA ILE A 130 -12.54 2.13 2.86
C ILE A 130 -12.02 1.89 1.44
N GLU A 131 -11.18 0.89 1.24
CA GLU A 131 -10.64 0.57 -0.08
C GLU A 131 -11.73 0.03 -1.04
N SER A 132 -12.76 -0.62 -0.52
CA SER A 132 -13.94 -0.96 -1.33
C SER A 132 -14.75 0.28 -1.70
N LEU A 133 -14.97 1.19 -0.76
CA LEU A 133 -15.62 2.48 -1.05
C LEU A 133 -14.84 3.27 -2.12
N ARG A 134 -13.52 3.33 -2.01
CA ARG A 134 -12.63 3.95 -2.99
C ARG A 134 -12.83 3.41 -4.39
N GLN A 135 -12.91 2.08 -4.53
CA GLN A 135 -13.08 1.41 -5.82
C GLN A 135 -14.49 1.57 -6.41
N LEU A 136 -15.49 1.97 -5.64
CA LEU A 136 -16.83 2.30 -6.14
C LEU A 136 -16.87 3.66 -6.85
N PHE A 137 -16.00 4.61 -6.49
CA PHE A 137 -15.93 5.90 -7.14
C PHE A 137 -15.43 5.82 -8.59
N PRO A 138 -15.71 6.83 -9.42
CA PRO A 138 -15.11 6.95 -10.75
C PRO A 138 -13.58 6.90 -10.66
N PRO A 139 -12.88 6.33 -11.68
CA PRO A 139 -11.41 6.18 -11.66
C PRO A 139 -10.65 7.49 -11.45
N GLN A 140 -11.27 8.63 -11.76
CA GLN A 140 -10.72 9.95 -11.53
C GLN A 140 -10.42 10.23 -10.04
N ILE A 141 -10.98 9.45 -9.10
CA ILE A 141 -10.68 9.56 -7.65
C ILE A 141 -9.21 9.30 -7.34
N GLU A 142 -8.51 8.57 -8.23
CA GLU A 142 -7.09 8.26 -8.10
C GLU A 142 -6.17 9.42 -8.49
N SER A 143 -6.73 10.52 -9.02
CA SER A 143 -5.94 11.67 -9.44
C SER A 143 -5.22 12.32 -8.26
N LYS A 144 -3.93 12.64 -8.46
CA LYS A 144 -3.14 13.43 -7.51
C LYS A 144 -3.48 14.94 -7.62
N GLU A 145 -4.28 15.35 -8.63
CA GLU A 145 -4.72 16.72 -8.88
C GLU A 145 -6.24 16.82 -8.89
N ILE A 146 -6.77 18.03 -8.63
CA ILE A 146 -8.20 18.28 -8.61
C ILE A 146 -8.79 18.08 -10.00
N VAL A 147 -9.78 17.20 -10.11
CA VAL A 147 -10.52 16.91 -11.34
C VAL A 147 -11.87 17.64 -11.32
N LYS A 148 -12.13 18.44 -12.35
CA LYS A 148 -13.38 19.20 -12.49
C LYS A 148 -14.37 18.47 -13.40
N GLY A 149 -15.67 18.63 -13.10
CA GLY A 149 -16.73 18.14 -13.98
C GLY A 149 -17.01 16.64 -13.86
N THR A 150 -16.53 15.99 -12.80
CA THR A 150 -16.84 14.61 -12.49
C THR A 150 -17.98 14.53 -11.49
N ASP A 151 -18.97 13.69 -11.77
CA ASP A 151 -19.98 13.30 -10.79
C ASP A 151 -19.34 12.31 -9.82
N TRP A 152 -19.06 12.77 -8.60
CA TRP A 152 -18.50 11.95 -7.54
C TRP A 152 -19.60 11.10 -6.91
N ALA A 153 -20.15 10.19 -7.72
CA ALA A 153 -21.27 9.35 -7.35
C ALA A 153 -20.86 7.87 -7.36
N ILE A 154 -21.38 7.12 -6.41
CA ILE A 154 -21.27 5.66 -6.33
C ILE A 154 -22.65 5.03 -6.34
N PRO A 155 -22.83 3.82 -6.90
CA PRO A 155 -24.10 3.11 -6.80
C PRO A 155 -24.44 2.78 -5.34
N ALA A 156 -25.73 2.75 -5.03
CA ALA A 156 -26.19 2.26 -3.74
C ALA A 156 -25.96 0.75 -3.68
N VAL A 157 -25.26 0.28 -2.63
CA VAL A 157 -24.82 -1.12 -2.48
C VAL A 157 -24.85 -1.58 -1.04
N ASN A 158 -25.02 -2.90 -0.88
CA ASN A 158 -24.74 -3.64 0.35
C ASN A 158 -23.60 -4.62 0.09
N ILE A 159 -22.50 -4.49 0.83
CA ILE A 159 -21.34 -5.38 0.73
C ILE A 159 -21.10 -6.05 2.07
N GLN A 160 -20.86 -7.35 2.05
CA GLN A 160 -20.32 -8.13 3.16
C GLN A 160 -19.10 -8.88 2.65
N ASP A 161 -17.96 -8.67 3.29
CA ASP A 161 -16.71 -9.26 2.86
C ASP A 161 -15.85 -9.69 4.04
N ALA A 162 -15.07 -10.72 3.82
CA ALA A 162 -14.11 -11.24 4.78
C ALA A 162 -12.94 -11.88 4.03
N PRO A 163 -11.71 -11.73 4.52
CA PRO A 163 -10.56 -12.30 3.85
C PRO A 163 -10.59 -13.85 3.94
N ARG A 164 -10.32 -14.50 2.82
CA ARG A 164 -10.14 -15.96 2.78
C ARG A 164 -8.87 -16.38 3.55
N PHE A 165 -7.79 -15.57 3.43
CA PHE A 165 -6.52 -15.80 4.09
C PHE A 165 -6.21 -14.63 5.05
N GLU A 166 -5.77 -14.96 6.26
CA GLU A 166 -5.36 -13.96 7.27
C GLU A 166 -4.06 -13.26 6.87
N TRP A 167 -3.14 -13.99 6.24
CA TRP A 167 -1.88 -13.48 5.73
C TRP A 167 -2.00 -13.18 4.23
N ARG A 168 -1.92 -11.91 3.86
CA ARG A 168 -1.95 -11.43 2.47
C ARG A 168 -0.78 -10.48 2.28
N GLY A 169 0.33 -11.01 1.82
CA GLY A 169 1.61 -10.29 1.81
C GLY A 169 2.26 -10.21 0.44
N ILE A 170 3.14 -9.25 0.33
CA ILE A 170 4.10 -9.12 -0.77
C ILE A 170 5.48 -8.87 -0.19
N MET A 171 6.51 -9.35 -0.86
CA MET A 171 7.90 -9.10 -0.51
C MET A 171 8.50 -8.11 -1.51
N LEU A 172 9.28 -7.15 -1.00
CA LEU A 172 10.10 -6.25 -1.80
C LEU A 172 11.58 -6.43 -1.43
N ASP A 173 12.38 -6.79 -2.42
CA ASP A 173 13.84 -6.84 -2.31
C ASP A 173 14.42 -5.46 -2.62
N VAL A 174 14.83 -4.74 -1.59
CA VAL A 174 15.46 -3.43 -1.72
C VAL A 174 16.99 -3.50 -1.73
N SER A 175 17.53 -4.68 -1.50
CA SER A 175 18.98 -4.91 -1.50
C SER A 175 19.56 -4.96 -2.91
N ARG A 176 18.98 -5.80 -3.78
CA ARG A 176 19.46 -5.94 -5.17
C ARG A 176 19.16 -4.67 -5.96
N HIS A 177 18.01 -4.04 -5.69
CA HIS A 177 17.65 -2.74 -6.25
C HIS A 177 17.13 -1.84 -5.12
N PHE A 178 17.74 -0.67 -4.93
CA PHE A 178 17.33 0.27 -3.88
C PHE A 178 16.10 1.07 -4.32
N TYR A 179 15.08 1.10 -3.46
CA TYR A 179 13.88 1.92 -3.60
C TYR A 179 13.87 3.01 -2.54
N THR A 180 13.49 4.21 -2.92
CA THR A 180 13.33 5.33 -2.00
C THR A 180 12.14 5.12 -1.06
N ILE A 181 12.05 5.90 0.00
CA ILE A 181 10.90 5.88 0.93
C ILE A 181 9.59 6.15 0.20
N ASP A 182 9.58 7.07 -0.75
CA ASP A 182 8.38 7.41 -1.53
C ASP A 182 7.93 6.24 -2.41
N GLU A 183 8.88 5.55 -3.07
CA GLU A 183 8.60 4.34 -3.86
C GLU A 183 8.03 3.20 -2.96
N VAL A 184 8.57 3.04 -1.74
CA VAL A 184 8.05 2.07 -0.77
C VAL A 184 6.64 2.45 -0.31
N LYS A 185 6.35 3.73 -0.05
CA LYS A 185 5.03 4.22 0.31
C LYS A 185 4.02 4.03 -0.82
N GLU A 186 4.41 4.24 -2.08
CA GLU A 186 3.55 3.95 -3.24
C GLU A 186 3.17 2.46 -3.32
N LEU A 187 4.11 1.55 -3.03
CA LEU A 187 3.80 0.13 -2.94
C LEU A 187 2.80 -0.17 -1.81
N LEU A 188 2.97 0.47 -0.64
CA LEU A 188 2.04 0.32 0.49
C LEU A 188 0.63 0.82 0.15
N ASP A 189 0.50 1.89 -0.66
CA ASP A 189 -0.79 2.37 -1.17
C ASP A 189 -1.46 1.33 -2.08
N VAL A 190 -0.69 0.72 -2.98
CA VAL A 190 -1.18 -0.37 -3.85
C VAL A 190 -1.57 -1.60 -3.02
N MET A 191 -0.78 -1.96 -2.01
CA MET A 191 -1.08 -3.05 -1.11
C MET A 191 -2.40 -2.82 -0.37
N ALA A 192 -2.64 -1.61 0.16
CA ALA A 192 -3.88 -1.23 0.82
C ALA A 192 -5.07 -1.35 -0.13
N LEU A 193 -4.97 -0.77 -1.35
CA LEU A 193 -6.01 -0.82 -2.38
C LEU A 193 -6.47 -2.26 -2.67
N TYR A 194 -5.55 -3.22 -2.67
CA TYR A 194 -5.85 -4.65 -2.86
C TYR A 194 -6.02 -5.42 -1.55
N LYS A 195 -6.20 -4.72 -0.43
CA LYS A 195 -6.49 -5.31 0.90
C LYS A 195 -5.41 -6.26 1.40
N MET A 196 -4.15 -6.05 1.00
CA MET A 196 -3.00 -6.77 1.55
C MET A 196 -2.65 -6.19 2.91
N ASN A 197 -2.12 -7.04 3.82
CA ASN A 197 -1.88 -6.65 5.20
C ASN A 197 -0.50 -7.02 5.76
N LYS A 198 0.38 -7.57 4.95
CA LYS A 198 1.73 -7.95 5.37
C LYS A 198 2.75 -7.50 4.33
N PHE A 199 3.64 -6.59 4.70
CA PHE A 199 4.74 -6.15 3.88
C PHE A 199 6.04 -6.81 4.36
N HIS A 200 6.59 -7.71 3.56
CA HIS A 200 7.87 -8.34 3.81
C HIS A 200 8.97 -7.49 3.17
N TRP A 201 9.76 -6.83 4.00
CA TRP A 201 10.79 -5.88 3.57
C TRP A 201 12.17 -6.54 3.66
N HIS A 202 12.68 -7.01 2.51
CA HIS A 202 14.00 -7.64 2.41
C HIS A 202 15.07 -6.57 2.34
N LEU A 203 15.66 -6.26 3.48
CA LEU A 203 16.49 -5.08 3.70
C LEU A 203 17.99 -5.31 3.42
N THR A 204 18.45 -6.56 3.38
CA THR A 204 19.89 -6.84 3.29
C THR A 204 20.18 -8.06 2.44
N ASP A 205 21.21 -7.95 1.62
CA ASP A 205 21.77 -9.03 0.81
C ASP A 205 23.20 -8.71 0.39
N ASP A 206 23.83 -9.54 -0.43
CA ASP A 206 25.19 -9.36 -0.94
C ASP A 206 25.39 -7.99 -1.64
N GLN A 207 24.36 -7.48 -2.34
CA GLN A 207 24.40 -6.29 -3.16
C GLN A 207 24.22 -4.99 -2.39
N GLY A 208 23.72 -5.07 -1.15
CA GLY A 208 23.55 -3.88 -0.36
C GLY A 208 22.90 -4.12 0.99
N TRP A 209 23.36 -3.38 1.96
CA TRP A 209 22.80 -3.28 3.30
C TRP A 209 21.95 -1.99 3.40
N ARG A 210 20.64 -2.10 3.58
CA ARG A 210 19.73 -0.95 3.42
C ARG A 210 19.19 -0.36 4.72
N ILE A 211 19.52 -0.89 5.89
CA ILE A 211 19.01 -0.38 7.16
C ILE A 211 20.15 0.13 8.05
N GLU A 212 19.97 1.31 8.62
CA GLU A 212 20.91 1.86 9.60
C GLU A 212 20.93 1.01 10.88
N ILE A 213 22.13 0.55 11.25
CA ILE A 213 22.45 -0.05 12.54
C ILE A 213 23.47 0.83 13.23
N LYS A 214 23.07 1.56 14.26
CA LYS A 214 23.91 2.58 14.91
C LYS A 214 25.18 2.02 15.48
N LYS A 215 25.15 0.78 15.97
CA LYS A 215 26.35 0.09 16.46
C LYS A 215 27.34 -0.24 15.35
N TYR A 216 26.88 -0.35 14.12
CA TYR A 216 27.70 -0.79 12.97
C TYR A 216 27.56 0.17 11.77
N PRO A 217 28.09 1.42 11.85
CA PRO A 217 27.87 2.45 10.83
C PRO A 217 28.42 2.09 9.44
N LEU A 218 29.50 1.29 9.36
CA LEU A 218 30.04 0.88 8.05
C LEU A 218 29.07 0.01 7.23
N LEU A 219 28.02 -0.56 7.85
CA LEU A 219 26.98 -1.27 7.12
C LEU A 219 26.24 -0.36 6.12
N THR A 220 26.05 0.90 6.47
CA THR A 220 25.39 1.89 5.58
C THR A 220 26.35 2.83 4.91
N GLU A 221 27.46 3.21 5.56
CA GLU A 221 28.46 4.07 4.94
C GLU A 221 29.13 3.43 3.73
N LYS A 222 29.42 2.12 3.81
CA LYS A 222 30.07 1.30 2.77
C LYS A 222 29.17 0.19 2.24
N GLY A 223 28.59 -0.62 3.12
CA GLY A 223 27.81 -1.79 2.74
C GLY A 223 26.54 -1.49 1.94
N ALA A 224 26.02 -0.26 2.03
CA ALA A 224 24.89 0.19 1.21
C ALA A 224 25.26 0.56 -0.24
N TRP A 225 26.55 0.56 -0.57
CA TRP A 225 27.06 1.07 -1.84
C TRP A 225 27.91 0.04 -2.56
N ARG A 226 27.64 -0.19 -3.84
CA ARG A 226 28.42 -1.11 -4.69
C ARG A 226 28.82 -0.46 -6.01
N LYS A 227 29.90 -0.93 -6.60
CA LYS A 227 30.29 -0.53 -7.95
C LYS A 227 29.23 -0.96 -8.95
N PHE A 228 29.08 -0.19 -10.01
CA PHE A 228 28.21 -0.55 -11.13
C PHE A 228 28.60 -1.89 -11.72
N ASN A 229 27.64 -2.79 -11.85
CA ASN A 229 27.81 -4.08 -12.51
C ASN A 229 27.40 -4.03 -14.00
N SER A 230 27.41 -5.18 -14.66
CA SER A 230 27.01 -5.27 -16.08
C SER A 230 25.52 -4.96 -16.29
N HIS A 231 24.68 -5.31 -15.32
CA HIS A 231 23.23 -5.05 -15.37
C HIS A 231 22.94 -3.54 -15.30
N ASP A 232 23.58 -2.83 -14.39
CA ASP A 232 23.41 -1.37 -14.25
C ASP A 232 23.80 -0.65 -15.57
N ARG A 233 24.93 -1.07 -16.16
CA ARG A 233 25.38 -0.48 -17.44
C ARG A 233 24.42 -0.79 -18.58
N GLU A 234 23.84 -1.97 -18.59
CA GLU A 234 22.85 -2.37 -19.59
C GLU A 234 21.55 -1.57 -19.42
N CYS A 235 21.05 -1.37 -18.18
CA CYS A 235 19.91 -0.52 -17.91
C CYS A 235 20.13 0.92 -18.41
N ILE A 236 21.31 1.51 -18.14
CA ILE A 236 21.66 2.85 -18.65
C ILE A 236 21.70 2.87 -20.17
N ARG A 237 22.24 1.80 -20.80
CA ARG A 237 22.27 1.70 -22.25
C ARG A 237 20.85 1.63 -22.82
N GLN A 238 19.99 0.77 -22.30
CA GLN A 238 18.61 0.61 -22.77
C GLN A 238 17.78 1.86 -22.54
N SER A 239 17.93 2.52 -21.39
CA SER A 239 17.27 3.80 -21.12
C SER A 239 17.49 4.82 -22.25
N LYS A 240 18.73 4.90 -22.76
CA LYS A 240 19.10 5.81 -23.85
C LYS A 240 18.66 5.32 -25.22
N THR A 241 18.82 4.00 -25.50
CA THR A 241 18.55 3.42 -26.82
C THR A 241 17.06 3.37 -27.11
N ASP A 242 16.27 2.99 -26.10
CA ASP A 242 14.84 2.74 -26.22
C ASP A 242 14.02 3.96 -25.78
N ASN A 243 14.70 5.05 -25.38
CA ASN A 243 14.11 6.25 -24.80
C ASN A 243 13.13 5.92 -23.66
N ASN A 244 13.52 4.94 -22.82
CA ASN A 244 12.73 4.48 -21.70
C ASN A 244 13.30 5.03 -20.39
N PRO A 245 12.68 6.05 -19.78
CA PRO A 245 13.15 6.65 -18.54
C PRO A 245 13.10 5.67 -17.34
N ASP A 246 12.23 4.66 -17.37
CA ASP A 246 12.10 3.69 -16.27
C ASP A 246 13.35 2.80 -16.12
N MET A 247 14.17 2.73 -17.17
CA MET A 247 15.45 2.02 -17.14
C MET A 247 16.62 2.90 -16.70
N ALA A 248 16.39 4.18 -16.48
CA ALA A 248 17.43 5.09 -15.99
C ALA A 248 17.72 4.83 -14.50
N ILE A 249 19.00 4.97 -14.12
CA ILE A 249 19.35 4.98 -12.69
C ILE A 249 19.28 6.43 -12.23
N PRO A 250 18.40 6.76 -11.25
CA PRO A 250 18.28 8.10 -10.70
C PRO A 250 19.57 8.59 -10.05
N GLU A 251 19.84 9.90 -10.13
CA GLU A 251 21.08 10.50 -9.63
C GLU A 251 21.23 10.38 -8.10
N ASP A 252 20.13 10.40 -7.36
CA ASP A 252 20.07 10.22 -5.90
C ASP A 252 20.52 8.82 -5.44
N LYS A 253 20.49 7.83 -6.35
CA LYS A 253 20.98 6.47 -6.12
C LYS A 253 22.45 6.29 -6.55
N ILE A 254 23.13 7.38 -6.90
CA ILE A 254 24.51 7.36 -7.40
C ILE A 254 25.42 8.16 -6.45
N ARG A 255 26.59 7.59 -6.15
CA ARG A 255 27.67 8.26 -5.41
C ARG A 255 28.98 8.09 -6.16
N ILE A 256 29.79 9.12 -6.20
CA ILE A 256 31.16 9.06 -6.75
C ILE A 256 32.14 9.12 -5.56
N VAL A 257 32.96 8.07 -5.41
CA VAL A 257 33.97 7.95 -4.36
C VAL A 257 35.28 7.52 -4.99
N GLU A 258 36.33 8.32 -4.82
CA GLU A 258 37.68 8.03 -5.34
C GLU A 258 37.74 7.72 -6.85
N GLY A 259 36.81 8.31 -7.62
CA GLY A 259 36.69 8.08 -9.06
C GLY A 259 35.83 6.88 -9.48
N ASP A 260 35.38 6.06 -8.54
CA ASP A 260 34.43 4.98 -8.79
C ASP A 260 32.98 5.50 -8.72
N THR A 261 32.16 5.04 -9.66
CA THR A 261 30.70 5.27 -9.63
C THR A 261 30.04 4.14 -8.87
N LEU A 262 29.36 4.48 -7.78
CA LEU A 262 28.68 3.54 -6.89
C LEU A 262 27.18 3.71 -7.02
N TYR A 263 26.45 2.59 -6.95
CA TYR A 263 25.01 2.51 -6.85
C TYR A 263 24.61 2.09 -5.44
N GLY A 264 23.57 2.72 -4.89
CA GLY A 264 23.07 2.31 -3.58
C GLY A 264 22.13 3.32 -2.96
N GLY A 265 22.00 3.19 -1.64
CA GLY A 265 21.14 3.97 -0.76
C GLY A 265 20.83 3.15 0.48
N TYR A 266 20.29 3.79 1.50
CA TYR A 266 19.84 3.11 2.72
C TYR A 266 18.77 3.95 3.41
N TYR A 267 18.11 3.33 4.38
CA TYR A 267 17.12 3.95 5.25
C TYR A 267 17.72 4.22 6.62
N THR A 268 17.58 5.44 7.11
CA THR A 268 17.84 5.75 8.51
C THR A 268 16.78 5.11 9.40
N GLN A 269 17.05 5.00 10.71
CA GLN A 269 16.02 4.50 11.64
C GLN A 269 14.78 5.40 11.67
N GLU A 270 14.92 6.69 11.41
CA GLU A 270 13.78 7.60 11.32
C GLU A 270 12.95 7.35 10.05
N ASP A 271 13.59 7.08 8.91
CA ASP A 271 12.91 6.66 7.68
C ASP A 271 12.09 5.38 7.90
N ILE A 272 12.68 4.41 8.61
CA ILE A 272 12.00 3.16 8.95
C ILE A 272 10.75 3.43 9.82
N LYS A 273 10.87 4.29 10.83
CA LYS A 273 9.73 4.66 11.70
C LYS A 273 8.63 5.36 10.92
N ASP A 274 8.98 6.23 9.97
CA ASP A 274 8.03 6.91 9.10
C ASP A 274 7.27 5.90 8.22
N VAL A 275 7.96 4.95 7.60
CA VAL A 275 7.31 3.88 6.83
C VAL A 275 6.42 3.00 7.70
N ILE A 276 6.85 2.66 8.92
CA ILE A 276 6.04 1.87 9.87
C ILE A 276 4.76 2.62 10.23
N ALA A 277 4.84 3.93 10.53
CA ALA A 277 3.67 4.75 10.82
C ALA A 277 2.71 4.84 9.63
N TYR A 278 3.27 5.01 8.42
CA TYR A 278 2.51 5.07 7.18
C TYR A 278 1.77 3.75 6.87
N ALA A 279 2.45 2.61 7.04
CA ALA A 279 1.87 1.27 6.87
C ALA A 279 0.77 0.99 7.90
N LYS A 280 0.97 1.39 9.16
CA LYS A 280 0.01 1.20 10.26
C LYS A 280 -1.34 1.85 9.95
N ILE A 281 -1.35 3.07 9.41
CA ILE A 281 -2.59 3.77 9.01
C ILE A 281 -3.35 2.95 7.96
N ARG A 282 -2.67 2.19 7.12
CA ARG A 282 -3.23 1.32 6.07
C ARG A 282 -3.56 -0.10 6.53
N GLY A 283 -3.41 -0.38 7.82
CA GLY A 283 -3.63 -1.72 8.37
C GLY A 283 -2.61 -2.76 7.90
N ILE A 284 -1.38 -2.32 7.55
CA ILE A 284 -0.31 -3.17 7.06
C ILE A 284 0.77 -3.31 8.12
N ASP A 285 1.10 -4.55 8.49
CA ASP A 285 2.25 -4.87 9.33
C ASP A 285 3.49 -5.07 8.47
N ILE A 286 4.64 -4.58 8.96
CA ILE A 286 5.92 -4.74 8.29
C ILE A 286 6.71 -5.86 8.94
N ILE A 287 7.19 -6.80 8.12
CA ILE A 287 8.08 -7.90 8.51
C ILE A 287 9.45 -7.58 7.92
N PRO A 288 10.42 -7.09 8.72
CA PRO A 288 11.75 -6.85 8.23
C PRO A 288 12.49 -8.17 8.03
N GLU A 289 13.31 -8.24 6.99
CA GLU A 289 14.24 -9.35 6.77
C GLU A 289 15.68 -8.87 6.79
N ILE A 290 16.47 -9.53 7.61
CA ILE A 290 17.93 -9.51 7.58
C ILE A 290 18.39 -10.92 7.29
N ASP A 291 18.88 -11.18 6.08
CA ASP A 291 19.28 -12.53 5.67
C ASP A 291 20.61 -12.92 6.36
N MET A 292 20.56 -13.97 7.15
CA MET A 292 21.70 -14.55 7.86
C MET A 292 21.55 -16.08 7.94
N PRO A 293 22.62 -16.85 7.92
CA PRO A 293 24.04 -16.46 7.87
C PRO A 293 24.54 -16.17 6.45
N GLY A 294 23.79 -16.50 5.41
CA GLY A 294 24.12 -16.27 4.01
C GLY A 294 23.83 -14.85 3.56
N HIS A 295 24.16 -14.55 2.31
CA HIS A 295 23.90 -13.25 1.66
C HIS A 295 24.41 -12.03 2.45
N MET A 296 25.58 -12.18 3.08
CA MET A 296 26.12 -11.20 4.02
C MET A 296 27.34 -10.45 3.48
N LEU A 297 27.63 -10.53 2.17
CA LEU A 297 28.83 -9.92 1.58
C LEU A 297 28.91 -8.42 1.89
N ALA A 298 27.79 -7.68 1.77
CA ALA A 298 27.74 -6.25 2.08
C ALA A 298 28.14 -5.93 3.53
N ALA A 299 27.93 -6.86 4.46
CA ALA A 299 28.31 -6.71 5.87
C ALA A 299 29.73 -7.22 6.15
N VAL A 300 30.02 -8.48 5.78
CA VAL A 300 31.30 -9.13 6.14
C VAL A 300 32.51 -8.49 5.44
N SER A 301 32.29 -7.79 4.32
CA SER A 301 33.35 -7.01 3.65
C SER A 301 33.85 -5.81 4.46
N ASN A 302 33.07 -5.37 5.44
CA ASN A 302 33.31 -4.14 6.18
C ASN A 302 33.66 -4.36 7.67
N TYR A 303 33.56 -5.60 8.15
CA TYR A 303 33.84 -5.93 9.55
C TYR A 303 34.71 -7.18 9.65
N GLU A 304 35.89 -7.00 10.22
CA GLU A 304 36.83 -8.12 10.49
C GLU A 304 36.25 -9.07 11.53
N GLY A 305 36.65 -10.34 11.44
CA GLY A 305 36.28 -11.37 12.42
C GLY A 305 34.85 -11.89 12.30
N VAL A 306 34.04 -11.40 11.33
CA VAL A 306 32.66 -11.84 11.11
C VAL A 306 32.58 -12.99 10.10
N SER A 307 33.41 -12.97 9.04
CA SER A 307 33.46 -14.03 8.03
C SER A 307 34.38 -15.18 8.45
N CYS A 308 34.10 -16.37 7.93
CA CYS A 308 35.02 -17.52 8.00
C CYS A 308 36.20 -17.42 7.01
N PHE A 309 36.09 -16.56 6.03
CA PHE A 309 37.08 -16.38 4.96
C PHE A 309 37.93 -15.14 5.23
N ASN A 310 39.21 -15.21 4.88
CA ASN A 310 40.14 -14.09 5.07
C ASN A 310 40.00 -13.02 3.95
N GLU A 311 39.44 -13.38 2.81
CA GLU A 311 39.24 -12.50 1.68
C GLU A 311 37.75 -12.32 1.40
N THR A 312 37.27 -11.10 1.53
CA THR A 312 35.91 -10.71 1.22
C THR A 312 35.98 -9.71 0.10
N GLY A 313 35.54 -10.11 -1.10
CA GLY A 313 35.51 -9.24 -2.27
C GLY A 313 34.36 -9.60 -3.17
N TRP A 314 33.77 -8.59 -3.77
CA TRP A 314 32.80 -8.76 -4.83
C TRP A 314 33.41 -9.64 -5.96
N GLY A 315 32.79 -10.79 -6.20
CA GLY A 315 33.09 -11.64 -7.35
C GLY A 315 34.05 -12.82 -7.08
N SER A 316 34.64 -12.93 -5.89
CA SER A 316 35.50 -14.09 -5.56
C SER A 316 34.74 -15.22 -4.88
N VAL A 317 33.66 -14.91 -4.17
CA VAL A 317 32.77 -15.91 -3.56
C VAL A 317 31.33 -15.42 -3.72
N PHE A 318 30.52 -16.22 -4.37
CA PHE A 318 29.09 -15.97 -4.43
C PHE A 318 28.54 -16.19 -3.00
N SER A 319 28.04 -15.09 -2.38
CA SER A 319 27.46 -15.12 -1.05
C SER A 319 28.42 -15.50 0.09
N SER A 320 29.16 -14.50 0.61
CA SER A 320 29.99 -14.71 1.81
C SER A 320 29.11 -14.79 3.06
N PRO A 321 29.11 -15.94 3.78
CA PRO A 321 28.34 -16.09 5.00
C PRO A 321 29.05 -15.51 6.22
N VAL A 322 28.27 -15.16 7.22
CA VAL A 322 28.73 -14.97 8.59
C VAL A 322 29.26 -16.31 9.11
N CYS A 323 30.34 -16.28 9.91
CA CYS A 323 30.94 -17.49 10.49
C CYS A 323 30.31 -17.86 11.85
N PRO A 324 29.34 -18.78 11.89
CA PRO A 324 28.66 -19.12 13.15
C PRO A 324 29.58 -19.78 14.21
N GLY A 325 30.80 -20.20 13.83
CA GLY A 325 31.78 -20.73 14.73
C GLY A 325 32.63 -19.68 15.46
N LYS A 326 32.41 -18.39 15.23
CA LYS A 326 33.12 -17.29 15.88
C LYS A 326 32.21 -16.54 16.84
N ASP A 327 32.63 -16.33 18.08
CA ASP A 327 31.86 -15.55 19.08
C ASP A 327 31.63 -14.10 18.62
N SER A 328 32.63 -13.50 17.95
CA SER A 328 32.52 -12.16 17.36
C SER A 328 31.40 -12.06 16.33
N ALA A 329 31.22 -13.10 15.53
CA ALA A 329 30.14 -13.14 14.52
C ALA A 329 28.76 -13.32 15.17
N LEU A 330 28.67 -14.17 16.20
CA LEU A 330 27.42 -14.33 16.97
C LEU A 330 27.03 -13.03 17.69
N GLU A 331 28.01 -12.32 18.27
CA GLU A 331 27.79 -11.03 18.90
C GLU A 331 27.33 -9.98 17.87
N PHE A 332 27.97 -9.96 16.70
CA PHE A 332 27.57 -9.08 15.59
C PHE A 332 26.11 -9.30 15.21
N CYS A 333 25.70 -10.53 14.93
CA CYS A 333 24.31 -10.86 14.61
C CYS A 333 23.33 -10.48 15.72
N LYS A 334 23.68 -10.80 16.98
CA LYS A 334 22.85 -10.47 18.15
C LYS A 334 22.62 -8.96 18.29
N ASN A 335 23.65 -8.15 18.08
CA ASN A 335 23.53 -6.70 18.17
C ASN A 335 22.64 -6.12 17.08
N ILE A 336 22.75 -6.63 15.85
CA ILE A 336 21.89 -6.21 14.72
C ILE A 336 20.43 -6.53 15.03
N TYR A 337 20.11 -7.77 15.40
CA TYR A 337 18.73 -8.13 15.73
C TYR A 337 18.19 -7.39 16.96
N THR A 338 19.06 -7.04 17.92
CA THR A 338 18.65 -6.23 19.08
C THR A 338 18.14 -4.85 18.65
N GLU A 339 18.85 -4.17 17.73
CA GLU A 339 18.36 -2.88 17.20
C GLU A 339 17.14 -3.05 16.30
N LEU A 340 17.13 -4.09 15.45
CA LEU A 340 16.02 -4.37 14.55
C LEU A 340 14.71 -4.62 15.32
N ILE A 341 14.74 -5.48 16.33
CA ILE A 341 13.55 -5.83 17.13
C ILE A 341 13.04 -4.62 17.91
N ALA A 342 13.93 -3.75 18.38
CA ALA A 342 13.54 -2.50 19.04
C ALA A 342 12.87 -1.49 18.10
N LEU A 343 13.16 -1.58 16.80
CA LEU A 343 12.65 -0.65 15.78
C LEU A 343 11.30 -1.09 15.21
N PHE A 344 11.11 -2.41 14.99
CA PHE A 344 9.90 -2.95 14.36
C PHE A 344 8.91 -3.50 15.39
N PRO A 345 7.69 -2.96 15.48
CA PRO A 345 6.71 -3.33 16.52
C PRO A 345 5.98 -4.65 16.23
N TYR A 346 6.06 -5.19 15.01
CA TYR A 346 5.36 -6.43 14.66
C TYR A 346 6.06 -7.64 15.27
N LYS A 347 5.28 -8.67 15.55
CA LYS A 347 5.76 -9.87 16.29
C LYS A 347 6.68 -10.80 15.50
N TYR A 348 6.80 -10.62 14.19
CA TYR A 348 7.63 -11.46 13.33
C TYR A 348 8.76 -10.67 12.69
N VAL A 349 9.93 -11.31 12.67
CA VAL A 349 11.12 -10.91 11.92
C VAL A 349 11.49 -12.09 11.03
N HIS A 350 11.82 -11.83 9.76
CA HIS A 350 12.32 -12.84 8.85
C HIS A 350 13.85 -12.85 8.90
N ILE A 351 14.43 -14.05 9.03
CA ILE A 351 15.89 -14.20 9.18
C ILE A 351 16.57 -14.70 7.90
N GLY A 352 15.83 -14.78 6.80
CA GLY A 352 16.28 -15.25 5.51
C GLY A 352 16.58 -16.74 5.54
N LEU A 353 17.73 -17.11 6.06
CA LEU A 353 18.29 -18.45 6.09
C LEU A 353 18.53 -19.02 4.68
N SER A 354 18.70 -18.13 3.71
CA SER A 354 19.11 -18.49 2.35
C SER A 354 20.50 -19.09 2.41
N LEU A 355 20.78 -20.02 1.64
CA LEU A 355 21.97 -20.82 1.58
C LEU A 355 22.01 -21.94 2.51
N ILE A 356 21.14 -22.69 2.16
CA ILE A 356 21.49 -23.98 2.55
C ILE A 356 21.70 -24.79 1.31
N HIS A 357 22.93 -24.83 0.94
CA HIS A 357 23.50 -26.13 0.67
C HIS A 357 23.69 -26.84 2.00
N ILE A 358 22.60 -27.05 2.71
CA ILE A 358 22.55 -28.24 3.55
C ILE A 358 22.64 -29.36 2.54
N SER A 359 23.82 -29.91 2.41
CA SER A 359 23.94 -31.30 1.99
C SER A 359 22.94 -32.04 2.87
N GLU A 360 21.85 -32.51 2.26
CA GLU A 360 20.84 -33.32 2.92
C GLU A 360 21.56 -34.32 3.81
N PRO A 361 21.15 -34.54 5.07
CA PRO A 361 21.72 -35.57 5.93
C PRO A 361 21.26 -36.97 5.50
N THR A 362 21.14 -37.19 4.21
CA THR A 362 20.77 -38.44 3.59
C THR A 362 21.96 -39.14 2.96
N ARG A 363 23.10 -39.09 3.61
CA ARG A 363 24.02 -40.22 3.48
C ARG A 363 23.54 -41.28 4.47
N PRO A 364 23.01 -42.41 4.03
CA PRO A 364 22.85 -43.56 4.90
C PRO A 364 24.22 -43.87 5.42
N ILE A 365 24.31 -43.90 6.72
CA ILE A 365 25.47 -44.41 7.43
C ILE A 365 25.65 -45.86 7.02
#